data_afe3692e1dc50eaf88e5f6c26ad7cc96
#
_entry.id   afe3692e1dc50eaf88e5f6c26ad7cc96
#
_cell.length_a   1.000
_cell.length_b   1.000
_cell.length_c   1.000
_cell.angle_alpha   90.00
_cell.angle_beta   90.00
_cell.angle_gamma   90.00
#
_symmetry.space_group_name_H-M   'P 1'
#
loop_
_entity.id
_entity.type
_entity.pdbx_description
1 polymer ?
#
loop_
_entity_poly.entity_id
_entity_poly.type
_entity_poly.pdbx_seq_one_letter_code
_entity_poly.pdbx_strand_id
1 'polypeptide(L)'
;MKRKFEVKNPDFVLSPKTGMSRKHYIELAKYLLEGAFSHVGSIEQHMSFPIVPGKTYPQPNAPDWRYKAADFEALERTFTLAGPLIHVDPKTEINGINLKDYYSLHIYNSFTPGHPNSIPLPEELPDSNYQFTCEFGGLFKTLLLMPDTIWTSYTEEQKNDMVECISKWAHHRTTQNNWRIFNIIALSFL
;
A
#
# COMPACT_ATOMS: atom_id res chain seq x y z
N MET A 1 7.91 -21.27 15.64
CA MET A 1 9.07 -20.41 16.00
C MET A 1 9.05 -19.22 15.03
N LYS A 2 8.98 -17.96 15.51
CA LYS A 2 9.01 -16.80 14.61
C LYS A 2 10.40 -16.72 13.98
N ARG A 3 10.49 -16.87 12.65
CA ARG A 3 11.72 -16.66 11.88
C ARG A 3 12.17 -15.21 12.10
N LYS A 4 13.45 -15.00 12.44
CA LYS A 4 14.04 -13.65 12.52
C LYS A 4 14.83 -13.40 11.24
N PHE A 5 14.79 -12.16 10.76
CA PHE A 5 15.68 -11.74 9.68
C PHE A 5 17.12 -11.62 10.23
N GLU A 6 18.07 -12.17 9.49
CA GLU A 6 19.49 -12.11 9.84
C GLU A 6 20.28 -11.62 8.64
N VAL A 7 21.17 -10.66 8.87
CA VAL A 7 22.09 -10.16 7.83
C VAL A 7 23.22 -11.16 7.65
N LYS A 8 23.19 -11.88 6.52
CA LYS A 8 24.24 -12.83 6.17
C LYS A 8 25.42 -12.15 5.52
N ASN A 9 26.64 -12.41 5.99
CA ASN A 9 27.86 -11.82 5.49
C ASN A 9 27.81 -10.27 5.49
N PRO A 10 27.67 -9.63 6.65
CA PRO A 10 27.60 -8.19 6.75
C PRO A 10 28.89 -7.54 6.24
N ASP A 11 28.77 -6.43 5.52
CA ASP A 11 29.90 -5.62 5.01
C ASP A 11 30.00 -4.31 5.82
N PHE A 12 30.77 -4.34 6.88
CA PHE A 12 31.00 -3.18 7.73
C PHE A 12 31.94 -2.14 7.12
N VAL A 13 32.61 -2.45 6.00
CA VAL A 13 33.38 -1.46 5.22
C VAL A 13 32.41 -0.59 4.43
N LEU A 14 31.44 -1.21 3.75
CA LEU A 14 30.40 -0.51 2.99
C LEU A 14 29.41 0.22 3.92
N SER A 15 28.99 -0.43 5.00
CA SER A 15 28.01 0.11 5.94
C SER A 15 28.47 -0.10 7.39
N PRO A 16 29.25 0.83 7.96
CA PRO A 16 29.89 0.64 9.25
C PRO A 16 28.98 0.39 10.44
N LYS A 17 27.70 0.84 10.35
CA LYS A 17 26.72 0.69 11.44
C LYS A 17 25.88 -0.58 11.34
N THR A 18 25.48 -0.97 10.14
CA THR A 18 24.52 -2.06 9.94
C THR A 18 25.11 -3.28 9.24
N GLY A 19 26.23 -3.10 8.53
CA GLY A 19 26.78 -4.13 7.64
C GLY A 19 25.87 -4.45 6.44
N MET A 20 24.77 -3.71 6.24
CA MET A 20 23.78 -4.02 5.19
C MET A 20 24.18 -3.38 3.85
N SER A 21 24.22 -4.19 2.81
CA SER A 21 24.30 -3.76 1.42
C SER A 21 22.90 -3.68 0.80
N ARG A 22 22.78 -3.15 -0.43
CA ARG A 22 21.52 -3.14 -1.20
C ARG A 22 20.86 -4.53 -1.27
N LYS A 23 21.65 -5.59 -1.42
CA LYS A 23 21.13 -6.97 -1.44
C LYS A 23 20.40 -7.31 -0.15
N HIS A 24 20.96 -6.95 1.00
CA HIS A 24 20.32 -7.19 2.29
C HIS A 24 19.01 -6.43 2.48
N TYR A 25 18.92 -5.19 1.96
CA TYR A 25 17.65 -4.44 1.97
C TYR A 25 16.58 -5.07 1.07
N ILE A 26 16.95 -5.60 -0.09
CA ILE A 26 16.03 -6.36 -0.95
C ILE A 26 15.55 -7.63 -0.24
N GLU A 27 16.47 -8.38 0.39
CA GLU A 27 16.11 -9.58 1.17
C GLU A 27 15.21 -9.24 2.37
N LEU A 28 15.48 -8.13 3.05
CA LEU A 28 14.63 -7.64 4.16
C LEU A 28 13.23 -7.27 3.67
N ALA A 29 13.12 -6.55 2.54
CA ALA A 29 11.84 -6.19 1.97
C ALA A 29 11.02 -7.44 1.61
N LYS A 30 11.64 -8.43 0.97
CA LYS A 30 11.00 -9.72 0.67
C LYS A 30 10.56 -10.45 1.94
N TYR A 31 11.40 -10.50 2.95
CA TYR A 31 11.08 -11.12 4.25
C TYR A 31 9.86 -10.46 4.92
N LEU A 32 9.76 -9.12 4.87
CA LEU A 32 8.61 -8.40 5.44
C LEU A 32 7.34 -8.67 4.63
N LEU A 33 7.45 -8.68 3.30
CA LEU A 33 6.33 -9.01 2.41
C LEU A 33 5.89 -10.48 2.56
N GLU A 34 6.81 -11.44 2.76
CA GLU A 34 6.44 -12.83 3.09
C GLU A 34 5.52 -12.90 4.31
N GLY A 35 5.79 -12.06 5.33
CA GLY A 35 4.92 -11.95 6.50
C GLY A 35 3.53 -11.43 6.17
N ALA A 36 3.42 -10.37 5.36
CA ALA A 36 2.14 -9.81 4.94
C ALA A 36 1.37 -10.80 4.03
N PHE A 37 2.04 -11.35 3.03
CA PHE A 37 1.46 -12.30 2.08
C PHE A 37 1.14 -13.69 2.69
N SER A 38 1.56 -13.96 3.93
CA SER A 38 1.09 -15.15 4.65
C SER A 38 -0.41 -15.09 4.98
N HIS A 39 -1.03 -13.92 4.85
CA HIS A 39 -2.47 -13.69 5.02
C HIS A 39 -3.23 -13.62 3.68
N VAL A 40 -2.55 -13.82 2.55
CA VAL A 40 -3.12 -13.79 1.20
C VAL A 40 -3.04 -15.17 0.59
N GLY A 41 -4.17 -15.78 0.32
CA GLY A 41 -4.26 -17.16 -0.19
C GLY A 41 -4.26 -17.25 -1.72
N SER A 42 -4.65 -16.20 -2.44
CA SER A 42 -4.65 -16.15 -3.91
C SER A 42 -4.51 -14.71 -4.41
N ILE A 43 -4.28 -14.55 -5.72
CA ILE A 43 -4.17 -13.23 -6.34
C ILE A 43 -5.46 -12.42 -6.24
N GLU A 44 -6.62 -13.07 -6.18
CA GLU A 44 -7.93 -12.41 -6.09
C GLU A 44 -8.27 -11.96 -4.65
N GLN A 45 -7.58 -12.51 -3.66
CA GLN A 45 -7.85 -12.19 -2.27
C GLN A 45 -7.24 -10.85 -1.89
N HIS A 46 -8.09 -9.87 -1.53
CA HIS A 46 -7.64 -8.59 -1.00
C HIS A 46 -6.85 -8.77 0.31
N MET A 47 -5.80 -7.98 0.49
CA MET A 47 -5.00 -8.03 1.71
C MET A 47 -5.81 -7.53 2.90
N SER A 48 -5.94 -8.39 3.91
CA SER A 48 -6.59 -8.07 5.18
C SER A 48 -5.87 -8.78 6.31
N PHE A 49 -5.62 -8.07 7.41
CA PHE A 49 -4.95 -8.64 8.57
C PHE A 49 -5.94 -9.04 9.66
N PRO A 50 -5.66 -10.12 10.42
CA PRO A 50 -6.51 -10.57 11.51
C PRO A 50 -6.71 -9.48 12.56
N ILE A 51 -7.96 -9.26 12.95
CA ILE A 51 -8.31 -8.33 14.02
C ILE A 51 -8.26 -9.07 15.36
N VAL A 52 -7.43 -8.56 16.26
CA VAL A 52 -7.26 -9.09 17.59
C VAL A 52 -7.78 -8.08 18.60
N PRO A 53 -8.89 -8.36 19.31
CA PRO A 53 -9.49 -7.43 20.27
C PRO A 53 -8.46 -6.84 21.25
N GLY A 54 -8.48 -5.52 21.41
CA GLY A 54 -7.57 -4.80 22.30
C GLY A 54 -6.11 -4.68 21.82
N LYS A 55 -5.76 -5.25 20.63
CA LYS A 55 -4.37 -5.26 20.12
C LYS A 55 -4.24 -4.67 18.73
N THR A 56 -5.27 -4.72 17.90
CA THR A 56 -5.24 -4.25 16.52
C THR A 56 -6.30 -3.20 16.26
N TYR A 57 -6.15 -2.48 15.17
CA TYR A 57 -7.13 -1.57 14.60
C TYR A 57 -7.74 -2.20 13.34
N PRO A 58 -9.04 -1.99 13.05
CA PRO A 58 -10.04 -1.38 13.93
C PRO A 58 -10.42 -2.30 15.10
N GLN A 59 -11.07 -1.72 16.13
CA GLN A 59 -11.63 -2.53 17.22
C GLN A 59 -12.86 -3.30 16.73
N PRO A 60 -13.21 -4.44 17.34
CA PRO A 60 -14.45 -5.15 17.05
C PRO A 60 -15.66 -4.21 17.13
N ASN A 61 -16.63 -4.41 16.23
CA ASN A 61 -17.84 -3.58 16.09
C ASN A 61 -17.56 -2.12 15.64
N ALA A 62 -16.41 -1.84 15.05
CA ALA A 62 -16.18 -0.59 14.36
C ALA A 62 -17.11 -0.49 13.13
N PRO A 63 -17.49 0.71 12.64
CA PRO A 63 -18.24 0.84 11.40
C PRO A 63 -17.45 0.31 10.20
N ASP A 64 -18.15 -0.20 9.18
CA ASP A 64 -17.56 -0.91 8.02
C ASP A 64 -16.42 -0.15 7.33
N TRP A 65 -16.56 1.17 7.22
CA TRP A 65 -15.52 1.98 6.60
C TRP A 65 -14.16 1.90 7.32
N ARG A 66 -14.12 1.59 8.63
CA ARG A 66 -12.87 1.41 9.36
C ARG A 66 -12.15 0.11 8.98
N TYR A 67 -12.91 -0.93 8.65
CA TYR A 67 -12.33 -2.17 8.11
C TYR A 67 -11.77 -1.93 6.71
N LYS A 68 -12.51 -1.22 5.84
CA LYS A 68 -12.02 -0.81 4.52
C LYS A 68 -10.76 0.07 4.62
N ALA A 69 -10.69 0.98 5.60
CA ALA A 69 -9.50 1.79 5.84
C ALA A 69 -8.30 0.93 6.27
N ALA A 70 -8.50 -0.07 7.13
CA ALA A 70 -7.44 -0.96 7.56
C ALA A 70 -6.94 -1.86 6.42
N ASP A 71 -7.82 -2.35 5.57
CA ASP A 71 -7.46 -3.16 4.40
C ASP A 71 -6.72 -2.32 3.35
N PHE A 72 -7.16 -1.09 3.10
CA PHE A 72 -6.46 -0.15 2.23
C PHE A 72 -5.09 0.25 2.79
N GLU A 73 -4.99 0.50 4.10
CA GLU A 73 -3.72 0.73 4.80
C GLU A 73 -2.75 -0.45 4.64
N ALA A 74 -3.26 -1.69 4.77
CA ALA A 74 -2.45 -2.89 4.60
C ALA A 74 -1.89 -2.99 3.17
N LEU A 75 -2.73 -2.75 2.17
CA LEU A 75 -2.36 -2.78 0.76
C LEU A 75 -1.32 -1.71 0.43
N GLU A 76 -1.57 -0.47 0.82
CA GLU A 76 -0.74 0.68 0.50
C GLU A 76 0.63 0.60 1.17
N ARG A 77 0.69 0.33 2.48
CA ARG A 77 1.95 0.27 3.22
C ARG A 77 2.85 -0.86 2.76
N THR A 78 2.27 -1.99 2.35
CA THR A 78 3.04 -3.08 1.75
C THR A 78 3.47 -2.75 0.32
N PHE A 79 2.68 -1.98 -0.45
CA PHE A 79 3.08 -1.49 -1.77
C PHE A 79 4.32 -0.59 -1.72
N THR A 80 4.49 0.19 -0.66
CA THR A 80 5.71 1.00 -0.45
C THR A 80 6.99 0.16 -0.42
N LEU A 81 6.91 -1.10 0.01
CA LEU A 81 8.01 -2.06 -0.06
C LEU A 81 8.04 -2.81 -1.39
N ALA A 82 6.88 -3.15 -1.93
CA ALA A 82 6.76 -3.93 -3.16
C ALA A 82 7.12 -3.11 -4.41
N GLY A 83 6.74 -1.82 -4.47
CA GLY A 83 7.01 -0.95 -5.61
C GLY A 83 8.47 -0.95 -6.06
N PRO A 84 9.46 -0.70 -5.18
CA PRO A 84 10.87 -0.81 -5.53
C PRO A 84 11.29 -2.20 -6.01
N LEU A 85 10.71 -3.27 -5.50
CA LEU A 85 11.00 -4.64 -5.97
C LEU A 85 10.43 -4.88 -7.37
N ILE A 86 9.20 -4.44 -7.64
CA ILE A 86 8.54 -4.52 -8.95
C ILE A 86 9.32 -3.71 -9.98
N HIS A 87 9.76 -2.49 -9.61
CA HIS A 87 10.56 -1.62 -10.48
C HIS A 87 11.87 -2.29 -10.92
N VAL A 88 12.54 -3.01 -10.00
CA VAL A 88 13.79 -3.72 -10.31
C VAL A 88 13.55 -5.01 -11.09
N ASP A 89 12.52 -5.77 -10.71
CA ASP A 89 12.15 -7.03 -11.37
C ASP A 89 10.63 -7.24 -11.28
N PRO A 90 9.89 -6.94 -12.37
CA PRO A 90 8.44 -7.11 -12.41
C PRO A 90 7.96 -8.57 -12.32
N LYS A 91 8.88 -9.55 -12.37
CA LYS A 91 8.57 -10.97 -12.16
C LYS A 91 8.72 -11.40 -10.71
N THR A 92 9.01 -10.45 -9.79
CA THR A 92 9.15 -10.78 -8.37
C THR A 92 7.86 -11.37 -7.82
N GLU A 93 7.98 -12.55 -7.22
CA GLU A 93 6.90 -13.26 -6.54
C GLU A 93 7.16 -13.36 -5.04
N ILE A 94 6.08 -13.33 -4.27
CA ILE A 94 6.05 -13.63 -2.83
C ILE A 94 4.97 -14.69 -2.59
N ASN A 95 5.33 -15.80 -1.97
CA ASN A 95 4.45 -16.94 -1.72
C ASN A 95 3.71 -17.43 -2.99
N GLY A 96 4.37 -17.37 -4.16
CA GLY A 96 3.82 -17.77 -5.46
C GLY A 96 2.86 -16.76 -6.10
N ILE A 97 2.74 -15.56 -5.55
CA ILE A 97 1.92 -14.47 -6.09
C ILE A 97 2.84 -13.42 -6.70
N ASN A 98 2.64 -13.10 -7.99
CA ASN A 98 3.35 -12.01 -8.67
C ASN A 98 2.95 -10.67 -8.06
N LEU A 99 3.93 -9.89 -7.59
CA LEU A 99 3.66 -8.62 -6.91
C LEU A 99 3.03 -7.58 -7.83
N LYS A 100 3.51 -7.47 -9.08
CA LYS A 100 2.98 -6.49 -10.02
C LYS A 100 1.50 -6.74 -10.31
N ASP A 101 1.15 -7.98 -10.62
CA ASP A 101 -0.23 -8.36 -10.95
C ASP A 101 -1.14 -8.16 -9.73
N TYR A 102 -0.68 -8.56 -8.55
CA TYR A 102 -1.42 -8.39 -7.31
C TYR A 102 -1.74 -6.93 -7.00
N TYR A 103 -0.71 -6.07 -6.97
CA TYR A 103 -0.92 -4.65 -6.64
C TYR A 103 -1.64 -3.89 -7.75
N SER A 104 -1.42 -4.24 -9.02
CA SER A 104 -2.20 -3.66 -10.13
C SER A 104 -3.69 -3.93 -9.98
N LEU A 105 -4.06 -5.17 -9.66
CA LEU A 105 -5.46 -5.57 -9.48
C LEU A 105 -6.09 -4.85 -8.27
N HIS A 106 -5.45 -4.95 -7.11
CA HIS A 106 -6.08 -4.49 -5.86
C HIS A 106 -6.05 -2.97 -5.69
N ILE A 107 -5.04 -2.27 -6.20
CA ILE A 107 -5.03 -0.81 -6.20
C ILE A 107 -6.10 -0.27 -7.16
N TYR A 108 -6.25 -0.84 -8.35
CA TYR A 108 -7.34 -0.47 -9.25
C TYR A 108 -8.71 -0.69 -8.58
N ASN A 109 -8.96 -1.88 -8.03
CA ASN A 109 -10.20 -2.21 -7.34
C ASN A 109 -10.52 -1.25 -6.18
N SER A 110 -9.49 -0.75 -5.48
CA SER A 110 -9.67 0.20 -4.38
C SER A 110 -10.22 1.56 -4.83
N PHE A 111 -9.97 1.94 -6.08
CA PHE A 111 -10.44 3.21 -6.66
C PHE A 111 -11.61 3.04 -7.64
N THR A 112 -12.12 1.82 -7.84
CA THR A 112 -13.24 1.55 -8.74
C THR A 112 -14.58 1.66 -7.98
N PRO A 113 -15.41 2.68 -8.25
CA PRO A 113 -16.69 2.85 -7.56
C PRO A 113 -17.58 1.61 -7.70
N GLY A 114 -18.20 1.19 -6.59
CA GLY A 114 -19.08 0.03 -6.56
C GLY A 114 -18.38 -1.32 -6.44
N HIS A 115 -17.05 -1.39 -6.54
CA HIS A 115 -16.33 -2.62 -6.25
C HIS A 115 -16.36 -2.93 -4.73
N PRO A 116 -16.51 -4.19 -4.28
CA PRO A 116 -16.58 -4.53 -2.85
C PRO A 116 -15.40 -3.99 -2.02
N ASN A 117 -14.21 -3.96 -2.60
CA ASN A 117 -12.97 -3.48 -1.97
C ASN A 117 -12.67 -2.00 -2.26
N SER A 118 -13.61 -1.27 -2.90
CA SER A 118 -13.40 0.16 -3.13
C SER A 118 -13.40 0.93 -1.82
N ILE A 119 -12.52 1.93 -1.73
CA ILE A 119 -12.60 2.91 -0.66
C ILE A 119 -13.88 3.74 -0.83
N PRO A 120 -14.57 4.10 0.27
CA PRO A 120 -15.75 4.96 0.17
C PRO A 120 -15.35 6.35 -0.33
N LEU A 121 -16.27 7.08 -0.92
CA LEU A 121 -16.05 8.47 -1.28
C LEU A 121 -16.05 9.37 -0.04
N PRO A 122 -15.37 10.52 -0.04
CA PRO A 122 -15.30 11.41 1.12
C PRO A 122 -16.68 11.82 1.65
N GLU A 123 -17.64 12.08 0.75
CA GLU A 123 -19.02 12.47 1.09
C GLU A 123 -19.84 11.38 1.77
N GLU A 124 -19.41 10.13 1.69
CA GLU A 124 -20.07 8.99 2.33
C GLU A 124 -19.61 8.79 3.79
N LEU A 125 -18.66 9.58 4.25
CA LEU A 125 -17.98 9.36 5.52
C LEU A 125 -18.15 10.54 6.49
N PRO A 126 -18.07 10.29 7.82
CA PRO A 126 -18.02 11.37 8.80
C PRO A 126 -16.81 12.29 8.55
N ASP A 127 -16.99 13.60 8.78
CA ASP A 127 -15.96 14.66 8.59
C ASP A 127 -14.62 14.40 9.29
N SER A 128 -14.59 13.54 10.30
CA SER A 128 -13.38 13.23 11.08
C SER A 128 -12.52 12.12 10.46
N ASN A 129 -12.90 11.60 9.30
CA ASN A 129 -12.17 10.46 8.73
C ASN A 129 -11.12 10.88 7.70
N TYR A 130 -9.89 10.98 8.17
CA TYR A 130 -8.74 11.36 7.35
C TYR A 130 -7.79 10.19 7.03
N GLN A 131 -8.13 8.97 7.49
CA GLN A 131 -7.21 7.82 7.37
C GLN A 131 -6.90 7.49 5.92
N PHE A 132 -7.90 7.47 5.04
CA PHE A 132 -7.65 7.19 3.61
C PHE A 132 -6.69 8.20 2.98
N THR A 133 -6.81 9.48 3.30
CA THR A 133 -5.88 10.50 2.80
C THR A 133 -4.45 10.28 3.29
N CYS A 134 -4.27 9.79 4.54
CA CYS A 134 -2.95 9.48 5.08
C CYS A 134 -2.24 8.41 4.22
N GLU A 135 -2.96 7.38 3.83
CA GLU A 135 -2.40 6.26 3.05
C GLU A 135 -2.03 6.68 1.61
N PHE A 136 -2.63 7.74 1.08
CA PHE A 136 -2.23 8.30 -0.22
C PHE A 136 -0.78 8.79 -0.25
N GLY A 137 -0.25 9.18 0.90
CA GLY A 137 1.13 9.67 1.01
C GLY A 137 2.16 8.65 0.54
N GLY A 138 2.03 7.40 0.96
CA GLY A 138 2.93 6.32 0.54
C GLY A 138 2.64 5.84 -0.88
N LEU A 139 1.36 5.61 -1.20
CA LEU A 139 0.92 5.13 -2.51
C LEU A 139 1.39 6.07 -3.63
N PHE A 140 0.97 7.33 -3.60
CA PHE A 140 1.28 8.25 -4.69
C PHE A 140 2.75 8.68 -4.74
N LYS A 141 3.43 8.74 -3.59
CA LYS A 141 4.89 8.90 -3.60
C LYS A 141 5.57 7.75 -4.34
N THR A 142 5.15 6.51 -4.13
CA THR A 142 5.70 5.35 -4.82
C THR A 142 5.41 5.42 -6.32
N LEU A 143 4.19 5.76 -6.73
CA LEU A 143 3.81 5.91 -8.13
C LEU A 143 4.50 7.08 -8.83
N LEU A 144 4.69 8.22 -8.15
CA LEU A 144 5.43 9.36 -8.68
C LEU A 144 6.90 9.04 -8.94
N LEU A 145 7.53 8.30 -8.04
CA LEU A 145 8.94 7.93 -8.16
C LEU A 145 9.17 6.78 -9.15
N MET A 146 8.20 5.90 -9.29
CA MET A 146 8.30 4.65 -10.08
C MET A 146 6.98 4.36 -10.81
N PRO A 147 6.58 5.21 -11.79
CA PRO A 147 5.29 5.05 -12.46
C PRO A 147 5.18 3.77 -13.30
N ASP A 148 6.29 3.21 -13.70
CA ASP A 148 6.41 1.97 -14.46
C ASP A 148 6.14 0.70 -13.61
N THR A 149 5.97 0.83 -12.30
CA THR A 149 5.63 -0.30 -11.45
C THR A 149 4.27 -0.88 -11.82
N ILE A 150 3.22 -0.06 -11.77
CA ILE A 150 1.84 -0.47 -12.10
C ILE A 150 1.09 0.59 -12.92
N TRP A 151 1.32 1.90 -12.71
CA TRP A 151 0.52 2.96 -13.31
C TRP A 151 0.51 2.93 -14.83
N THR A 152 1.66 2.73 -15.45
CA THR A 152 1.79 2.66 -16.92
C THR A 152 1.15 1.41 -17.53
N SER A 153 0.79 0.41 -16.74
CA SER A 153 0.12 -0.80 -17.23
C SER A 153 -1.41 -0.68 -17.27
N TYR A 154 -2.00 0.35 -16.63
CA TYR A 154 -3.43 0.60 -16.70
C TYR A 154 -3.84 1.19 -18.06
N THR A 155 -5.03 0.84 -18.53
CA THR A 155 -5.66 1.49 -19.69
C THR A 155 -6.04 2.92 -19.35
N GLU A 156 -6.29 3.75 -20.36
CA GLU A 156 -6.76 5.13 -20.13
C GLU A 156 -8.13 5.17 -19.44
N GLU A 157 -9.01 4.21 -19.71
CA GLU A 157 -10.29 4.06 -19.01
C GLU A 157 -10.07 3.80 -17.52
N GLN A 158 -9.24 2.81 -17.19
CA GLN A 158 -8.89 2.51 -15.79
C GLN A 158 -8.26 3.70 -15.07
N LYS A 159 -7.37 4.44 -15.74
CA LYS A 159 -6.76 5.64 -15.17
C LYS A 159 -7.81 6.74 -14.91
N ASN A 160 -8.75 6.93 -15.83
CA ASN A 160 -9.80 7.92 -15.67
C ASN A 160 -10.71 7.60 -14.47
N ASP A 161 -11.12 6.33 -14.31
CA ASP A 161 -11.90 5.88 -13.16
C ASP A 161 -11.17 6.18 -11.84
N MET A 162 -9.88 5.82 -11.78
CA MET A 162 -9.05 6.06 -10.59
C MET A 162 -8.87 7.55 -10.31
N VAL A 163 -8.59 8.35 -11.34
CA VAL A 163 -8.35 9.80 -11.22
C VAL A 163 -9.58 10.51 -10.67
N GLU A 164 -10.80 10.13 -11.06
CA GLU A 164 -12.01 10.72 -10.51
C GLU A 164 -12.12 10.50 -8.99
N CYS A 165 -11.93 9.27 -8.53
CA CYS A 165 -11.96 8.94 -7.11
C CYS A 165 -10.82 9.63 -6.33
N ILE A 166 -9.58 9.57 -6.87
CA ILE A 166 -8.40 10.19 -6.26
C ILE A 166 -8.59 11.70 -6.13
N SER A 167 -9.13 12.36 -7.15
CA SER A 167 -9.37 13.81 -7.16
C SER A 167 -10.32 14.23 -6.04
N LYS A 168 -11.42 13.50 -5.82
CA LYS A 168 -12.35 13.76 -4.71
C LYS A 168 -11.62 13.74 -3.36
N TRP A 169 -10.79 12.72 -3.13
CA TRP A 169 -10.01 12.60 -1.89
C TRP A 169 -8.90 13.64 -1.79
N ALA A 170 -8.19 13.93 -2.87
CA ALA A 170 -7.09 14.90 -2.90
C ALA A 170 -7.55 16.32 -2.54
N HIS A 171 -8.78 16.69 -2.93
CA HIS A 171 -9.40 17.98 -2.61
C HIS A 171 -10.17 17.96 -1.27
N HIS A 172 -10.37 16.78 -0.68
CA HIS A 172 -11.10 16.68 0.58
C HIS A 172 -10.32 17.32 1.74
N ARG A 173 -11.08 17.85 2.70
CA ARG A 173 -10.53 18.47 3.89
C ARG A 173 -9.78 17.43 4.75
N THR A 174 -8.58 17.78 5.18
CA THR A 174 -7.83 17.05 6.21
C THR A 174 -7.61 17.91 7.44
N THR A 175 -7.00 17.32 8.47
CA THR A 175 -6.58 18.06 9.67
C THR A 175 -5.63 19.22 9.32
N GLN A 176 -5.67 20.29 10.10
CA GLN A 176 -4.81 21.47 9.89
C GLN A 176 -3.40 21.25 10.50
N ASN A 177 -2.74 20.20 10.07
CA ASN A 177 -1.38 19.83 10.49
C ASN A 177 -0.58 19.29 9.30
N ASN A 178 0.52 18.59 9.58
CA ASN A 178 1.37 17.97 8.57
C ASN A 178 0.65 16.94 7.66
N TRP A 179 -0.54 16.45 8.01
CA TRP A 179 -1.31 15.52 7.16
C TRP A 179 -1.78 16.16 5.85
N ARG A 180 -1.84 17.48 5.78
CA ARG A 180 -2.10 18.16 4.49
C ARG A 180 -1.09 17.85 3.40
N ILE A 181 0.12 17.40 3.76
CA ILE A 181 1.11 16.97 2.78
C ILE A 181 0.62 15.75 1.96
N PHE A 182 -0.23 14.91 2.54
CA PHE A 182 -0.79 13.76 1.83
C PHE A 182 -1.72 14.19 0.68
N ASN A 183 -2.53 15.23 0.90
CA ASN A 183 -3.32 15.85 -0.17
C ASN A 183 -2.41 16.44 -1.26
N ILE A 184 -1.33 17.11 -0.87
CA ILE A 184 -0.37 17.70 -1.82
C ILE A 184 0.28 16.60 -2.66
N ILE A 185 0.66 15.48 -2.07
CA ILE A 185 1.25 14.35 -2.80
C ILE A 185 0.23 13.77 -3.79
N ALA A 186 -1.02 13.58 -3.38
CA ALA A 186 -2.09 13.11 -4.26
C ALA A 186 -2.37 14.09 -5.42
N LEU A 187 -2.45 15.40 -5.12
CA LEU A 187 -2.62 16.45 -6.14
C LEU A 187 -1.42 16.57 -7.09
N SER A 188 -0.21 16.23 -6.62
CA SER A 188 0.98 16.23 -7.49
C SER A 188 1.03 15.02 -8.41
N PHE A 189 0.28 13.97 -8.08
CA PHE A 189 0.15 12.79 -8.91
C PHE A 189 -0.89 12.98 -10.03
N LEU A 190 -1.97 13.71 -9.78
CA LEU A 190 -3.02 14.07 -10.75
C LEU A 190 -2.51 15.04 -11.81
#